data_161ff443e5c923f2506f3727b6d733c4
#
_entry.id   161ff443e5c923f2506f3727b6d733c4
#
_cell.length_a   1.000
_cell.length_b   1.000
_cell.length_c   1.000
_cell.angle_alpha   90.00
_cell.angle_beta   90.00
_cell.angle_gamma   90.00
#
_symmetry.space_group_name_H-M   'P 1'
#
loop_
_entity.id
_entity.type
_entity.pdbx_description
1 polymer ?
#
loop_
_entity_poly.entity_id
_entity_poly.type
_entity_poly.pdbx_seq_one_letter_code
_entity_poly.pdbx_strand_id
1 'polypeptide(L)'
;MIKTKPISFCNNIVDNFMDSKDKQFLIDKLYNSYQISITDKDYIIMKDSYFPILKNNLHYVTLMSNGNKYFLYLTTLNDIPICLFIDRKVKDGYNQPRILSVKYDFHLELHKKDTLFGGELIKTNNNKWKFVIYNLYLYCGEDK
;
A
#
# COMPACT_ATOMS: atom_id res chain seq x y z
N MET A 1 -8.35 -19.37 -10.56
CA MET A 1 -9.25 -18.21 -10.42
C MET A 1 -9.18 -17.67 -8.99
N ILE A 2 -9.04 -16.36 -8.85
CA ILE A 2 -8.91 -15.71 -7.54
C ILE A 2 -10.29 -15.66 -6.86
N LYS A 3 -10.37 -16.15 -5.63
CA LYS A 3 -11.60 -16.09 -4.84
C LYS A 3 -11.69 -14.77 -4.10
N THR A 4 -12.75 -14.02 -4.37
CA THR A 4 -13.05 -12.75 -3.70
C THR A 4 -14.46 -12.76 -3.12
N LYS A 5 -14.68 -11.88 -2.16
CA LYS A 5 -16.00 -11.61 -1.57
C LYS A 5 -16.22 -10.09 -1.55
N PRO A 6 -17.35 -9.60 -2.06
CA PRO A 6 -17.66 -8.17 -1.98
C PRO A 6 -17.85 -7.73 -0.54
N ILE A 7 -17.25 -6.61 -0.20
CA ILE A 7 -17.40 -5.93 1.10
C ILE A 7 -17.56 -4.43 0.91
N SER A 8 -18.16 -3.78 1.90
CA SER A 8 -18.18 -2.32 1.95
C SER A 8 -16.83 -1.79 2.43
N PHE A 9 -16.27 -0.85 1.68
CA PHE A 9 -15.00 -0.22 2.01
C PHE A 9 -14.98 1.23 1.49
N CYS A 10 -14.77 2.18 2.39
CA CYS A 10 -14.74 3.61 2.04
C CYS A 10 -15.97 4.07 1.24
N ASN A 11 -17.15 3.65 1.65
CA ASN A 11 -18.45 3.92 1.01
C ASN A 11 -18.65 3.29 -0.39
N ASN A 12 -17.79 2.36 -0.76
CA ASN A 12 -17.91 1.61 -2.02
C ASN A 12 -17.93 0.11 -1.76
N ILE A 13 -18.37 -0.65 -2.74
CA ILE A 13 -18.25 -2.09 -2.73
C ILE A 13 -16.97 -2.47 -3.45
N VAL A 14 -16.13 -3.24 -2.79
CA VAL A 14 -14.84 -3.71 -3.28
C VAL A 14 -14.71 -5.22 -3.10
N ASP A 15 -13.78 -5.83 -3.80
CA ASP A 15 -13.55 -7.27 -3.71
C ASP A 15 -12.43 -7.60 -2.71
N ASN A 16 -12.79 -8.30 -1.64
CA ASN A 16 -11.85 -8.77 -0.63
C ASN A 16 -11.30 -10.15 -1.02
N PHE A 17 -9.98 -10.28 -1.07
CA PHE A 17 -9.31 -11.56 -1.33
C PHE A 17 -9.55 -12.53 -0.16
N MET A 18 -10.05 -13.72 -0.49
CA MET A 18 -10.40 -14.73 0.51
C MET A 18 -9.38 -15.85 0.63
N ASP A 19 -8.65 -16.17 -0.43
CA ASP A 19 -7.71 -17.27 -0.44
C ASP A 19 -6.34 -16.84 0.08
N SER A 20 -5.84 -17.55 1.09
CA SER A 20 -4.53 -17.26 1.69
C SER A 20 -3.36 -17.49 0.72
N LYS A 21 -3.51 -18.39 -0.25
CA LYS A 21 -2.48 -18.63 -1.28
C LYS A 21 -2.35 -17.44 -2.23
N ASP A 22 -3.48 -16.88 -2.67
CA ASP A 22 -3.48 -15.70 -3.52
C ASP A 22 -2.85 -14.49 -2.81
N LYS A 23 -3.19 -14.30 -1.54
CA LYS A 23 -2.58 -13.26 -0.71
C LYS A 23 -1.08 -13.47 -0.54
N GLN A 24 -0.67 -14.70 -0.23
CA GLN A 24 0.74 -15.02 -0.02
C GLN A 24 1.55 -14.81 -1.29
N PHE A 25 1.01 -15.17 -2.45
CA PHE A 25 1.66 -14.92 -3.73
C PHE A 25 2.00 -13.44 -3.94
N LEU A 26 1.07 -12.54 -3.64
CA LEU A 26 1.28 -11.10 -3.76
C LEU A 26 2.31 -10.57 -2.75
N ILE A 27 2.25 -11.04 -1.51
CA ILE A 27 3.18 -10.67 -0.45
C ILE A 27 4.60 -11.13 -0.80
N ASP A 28 4.74 -12.37 -1.25
CA ASP A 28 6.01 -12.96 -1.65
C ASP A 28 6.59 -12.26 -2.89
N LYS A 29 5.75 -11.87 -3.83
CA LYS A 29 6.18 -11.11 -5.00
C LYS A 29 6.81 -9.78 -4.60
N LEU A 30 6.20 -9.02 -3.69
CA LEU A 30 6.76 -7.77 -3.18
C LEU A 30 8.07 -7.99 -2.43
N TYR A 31 8.13 -9.02 -1.61
CA TYR A 31 9.33 -9.31 -0.84
C TYR A 31 10.48 -9.83 -1.71
N ASN A 32 10.23 -10.86 -2.54
CA ASN A 32 11.27 -11.51 -3.32
C ASN A 32 11.78 -10.65 -4.47
N SER A 33 10.90 -9.89 -5.12
CA SER A 33 11.29 -9.07 -6.27
C SER A 33 11.85 -7.71 -5.87
N TYR A 34 11.39 -7.14 -4.76
CA TYR A 34 11.68 -5.75 -4.41
C TYR A 34 12.16 -5.54 -2.98
N GLN A 35 12.27 -6.58 -2.17
CA GLN A 35 12.64 -6.54 -0.76
C GLN A 35 11.71 -5.66 0.09
N ILE A 36 10.42 -5.60 -0.28
CA ILE A 36 9.43 -4.81 0.43
C ILE A 36 8.61 -5.71 1.35
N SER A 37 8.67 -5.42 2.65
CA SER A 37 7.86 -6.06 3.68
C SER A 37 6.66 -5.17 4.02
N ILE A 38 5.47 -5.77 4.12
CA ILE A 38 4.21 -5.04 4.34
C ILE A 38 4.16 -4.36 5.71
N THR A 39 4.74 -5.00 6.71
CA THR A 39 4.67 -4.55 8.12
C THR A 39 5.82 -3.66 8.54
N ASP A 40 6.83 -3.45 7.70
CA ASP A 40 7.96 -2.58 8.02
C ASP A 40 7.51 -1.13 8.20
N LYS A 41 8.10 -0.48 9.19
CA LYS A 41 7.84 0.94 9.46
C LYS A 41 8.61 1.81 8.46
N ASP A 42 7.93 2.82 7.94
CA ASP A 42 8.52 3.79 7.00
C ASP A 42 9.23 4.94 7.71
N TYR A 43 9.18 4.98 9.02
CA TYR A 43 9.71 6.08 9.80
C TYR A 43 10.48 5.58 11.02
N ILE A 44 11.38 6.42 11.46
CA ILE A 44 12.06 6.29 12.75
C ILE A 44 11.69 7.46 13.64
N ILE A 45 11.58 7.20 14.94
CA ILE A 45 11.35 8.26 15.92
C ILE A 45 12.62 9.10 16.03
N MET A 46 12.45 10.43 15.91
CA MET A 46 13.58 11.37 16.04
C MET A 46 14.23 11.26 17.42
N LYS A 47 15.54 11.16 17.41
CA LYS A 47 16.40 11.20 18.59
C LYS A 47 17.52 12.22 18.36
N ASP A 48 18.09 12.73 19.44
CA ASP A 48 19.19 13.71 19.37
C ASP A 48 20.36 13.22 18.50
N SER A 49 20.65 11.92 18.53
CA SER A 49 21.70 11.30 17.72
C SER A 49 21.47 11.42 16.20
N TYR A 50 20.25 11.74 15.76
CA TYR A 50 19.92 11.90 14.34
C TYR A 50 20.02 13.35 13.83
N PHE A 51 20.22 14.33 14.70
CA PHE A 51 20.37 15.74 14.28
C PHE A 51 21.48 15.97 13.25
N PRO A 52 22.66 15.32 13.33
CA PRO A 52 23.68 15.47 12.28
C PRO A 52 23.19 15.02 10.90
N ILE A 53 22.35 14.00 10.82
CA ILE A 53 21.76 13.52 9.57
C ILE A 53 20.82 14.57 8.97
N LEU A 54 19.98 15.18 9.79
CA LEU A 54 19.09 16.27 9.37
C LEU A 54 19.87 17.48 8.89
N LYS A 55 20.93 17.86 9.62
CA LYS A 55 21.75 19.03 9.32
C LYS A 55 22.55 18.87 8.03
N ASN A 56 23.04 17.68 7.74
CA ASN A 56 24.00 17.44 6.66
C ASN A 56 23.35 16.92 5.36
N ASN A 57 22.04 16.64 5.36
CA ASN A 57 21.33 16.11 4.20
C ASN A 57 20.08 16.96 3.91
N LEU A 58 19.68 16.98 2.64
CA LEU A 58 18.44 17.62 2.24
C LEU A 58 17.24 16.86 2.79
N HIS A 59 16.35 17.56 3.46
CA HIS A 59 15.12 17.01 4.02
C HIS A 59 13.93 17.90 3.70
N TYR A 60 12.77 17.28 3.69
CA TYR A 60 11.49 17.96 3.54
C TYR A 60 10.64 17.75 4.79
N VAL A 61 9.88 18.76 5.15
CA VAL A 61 8.90 18.69 6.25
C VAL A 61 7.52 18.53 5.63
N THR A 62 6.78 17.55 6.10
CA THR A 62 5.40 17.30 5.66
C THR A 62 4.50 17.03 6.87
N LEU A 63 3.23 17.33 6.72
CA LEU A 63 2.23 17.00 7.73
C LEU A 63 1.91 15.50 7.65
N MET A 64 1.86 14.85 8.80
CA MET A 64 1.36 13.49 8.90
C MET A 64 -0.16 13.50 9.14
N SER A 65 -0.88 12.73 8.35
CA SER A 65 -2.28 12.42 8.64
C SER A 65 -2.38 11.31 9.69
N ASN A 66 -3.55 11.18 10.28
CA ASN A 66 -3.79 10.20 11.35
C ASN A 66 -4.82 9.14 10.91
N GLY A 67 -4.56 8.53 9.78
CA GLY A 67 -5.41 7.52 9.17
C GLY A 67 -4.82 6.10 9.24
N ASN A 68 -5.54 5.16 8.67
CA ASN A 68 -5.08 3.78 8.52
C ASN A 68 -4.10 3.67 7.35
N LYS A 69 -2.97 3.03 7.59
CA LYS A 69 -1.91 2.88 6.60
C LYS A 69 -2.19 1.73 5.66
N TYR A 70 -2.05 2.02 4.36
CA TYR A 70 -2.19 1.05 3.28
C TYR A 70 -1.09 1.21 2.25
N PHE A 71 -0.78 0.11 1.56
CA PHE A 71 -0.17 0.18 0.25
C PHE A 71 -1.25 0.25 -0.82
N LEU A 72 -1.00 1.06 -1.83
CA LEU A 72 -1.74 1.02 -3.09
C LEU A 72 -0.83 0.38 -4.14
N TYR A 73 -1.13 -0.85 -4.52
CA TYR A 73 -0.31 -1.67 -5.40
C TYR A 73 -0.96 -1.84 -6.75
N LEU A 74 -0.28 -1.36 -7.78
CA LEU A 74 -0.68 -1.51 -9.17
C LEU A 74 0.16 -2.61 -9.79
N THR A 75 -0.49 -3.69 -10.22
CA THR A 75 0.17 -4.86 -10.79
C THR A 75 -0.72 -5.54 -11.82
N THR A 76 -0.27 -6.65 -12.36
CA THR A 76 -1.08 -7.54 -13.20
C THR A 76 -1.19 -8.90 -12.55
N LEU A 77 -2.36 -9.51 -12.64
CA LEU A 77 -2.57 -10.92 -12.32
C LEU A 77 -3.15 -11.59 -13.56
N ASN A 78 -2.47 -12.65 -14.04
CA ASN A 78 -2.84 -13.34 -15.30
C ASN A 78 -3.01 -12.33 -16.46
N ASP A 79 -2.07 -11.39 -16.58
CA ASP A 79 -2.05 -10.32 -17.59
C ASP A 79 -3.21 -9.29 -17.48
N ILE A 80 -4.01 -9.38 -16.44
CA ILE A 80 -5.10 -8.43 -16.15
C ILE A 80 -4.58 -7.37 -15.19
N PRO A 81 -4.66 -6.08 -15.54
CA PRO A 81 -4.27 -5.00 -14.63
C PRO A 81 -5.23 -4.93 -13.44
N ILE A 82 -4.66 -4.87 -12.26
CA ILE A 82 -5.40 -4.75 -11.01
C ILE A 82 -4.82 -3.65 -10.13
N CYS A 83 -5.68 -3.09 -9.31
CA CYS A 83 -5.34 -2.10 -8.30
C CYS A 83 -5.73 -2.63 -6.93
N LEU A 84 -4.76 -2.73 -6.02
CA LEU A 84 -4.95 -3.36 -4.73
C LEU A 84 -4.64 -2.39 -3.58
N PHE A 85 -5.53 -2.33 -2.60
CA PHE A 85 -5.19 -1.85 -1.28
C PHE A 85 -4.73 -3.02 -0.42
N ILE A 86 -3.55 -2.90 0.16
CA ILE A 86 -2.98 -3.87 1.09
C ILE A 86 -2.88 -3.18 2.46
N ASP A 87 -3.62 -3.70 3.44
CA ASP A 87 -3.57 -3.19 4.80
C ASP A 87 -2.17 -3.43 5.39
N ARG A 88 -1.54 -2.40 5.91
CA ARG A 88 -0.21 -2.53 6.52
C ARG A 88 -0.24 -3.03 7.96
N LYS A 89 -1.43 -3.16 8.51
CA LYS A 89 -1.65 -3.74 9.83
C LYS A 89 -2.25 -5.13 9.69
N VAL A 90 -1.55 -6.13 10.18
CA VAL A 90 -2.11 -7.48 10.29
C VAL A 90 -2.92 -7.55 11.58
N LYS A 91 -4.19 -7.93 11.46
CA LYS A 91 -5.10 -8.07 12.60
C LYS A 91 -4.63 -9.22 13.51
N ASP A 92 -4.79 -9.03 14.82
CA ASP A 92 -4.47 -10.05 15.82
C ASP A 92 -5.17 -11.39 15.51
N GLY A 93 -4.40 -12.47 15.58
CA GLY A 93 -4.88 -13.81 15.23
C GLY A 93 -4.82 -14.18 13.75
N TYR A 94 -4.39 -13.25 12.88
CA TYR A 94 -4.18 -13.49 11.46
C TYR A 94 -2.71 -13.36 11.07
N ASN A 95 -2.27 -14.14 10.09
CA ASN A 95 -0.89 -14.13 9.59
C ASN A 95 -0.73 -13.25 8.36
N GLN A 96 -1.82 -12.82 7.76
CA GLN A 96 -1.84 -12.08 6.51
C GLN A 96 -2.70 -10.83 6.61
N PRO A 97 -2.32 -9.75 5.91
CA PRO A 97 -3.14 -8.55 5.85
C PRO A 97 -4.39 -8.75 4.99
N ARG A 98 -5.34 -7.86 5.15
CA ARG A 98 -6.47 -7.73 4.24
C ARG A 98 -5.97 -7.15 2.92
N ILE A 99 -6.38 -7.74 1.81
CA ILE A 99 -6.08 -7.28 0.45
C ILE A 99 -7.40 -7.05 -0.29
N LEU A 100 -7.59 -5.84 -0.79
CA LEU A 100 -8.81 -5.40 -1.44
C LEU A 100 -8.53 -5.01 -2.88
N SER A 101 -9.28 -5.57 -3.81
CA SER A 101 -9.25 -5.12 -5.21
C SER A 101 -10.21 -3.97 -5.40
N VAL A 102 -9.70 -2.85 -5.88
CA VAL A 102 -10.46 -1.62 -6.13
C VAL A 102 -10.39 -1.24 -7.60
N LYS A 103 -11.37 -0.46 -8.04
CA LYS A 103 -11.44 -0.01 -9.43
C LYS A 103 -11.00 1.45 -9.51
N TYR A 104 -9.74 1.65 -9.86
CA TYR A 104 -9.17 2.95 -10.20
C TYR A 104 -8.63 2.92 -11.62
N ASP A 105 -8.73 4.05 -12.29
CA ASP A 105 -8.26 4.20 -13.67
C ASP A 105 -6.86 4.81 -13.66
N PHE A 106 -5.87 3.93 -13.66
CA PHE A 106 -4.46 4.30 -13.80
C PHE A 106 -3.92 3.88 -15.17
N HIS A 107 -2.90 4.55 -15.63
CA HIS A 107 -2.23 4.21 -16.87
C HIS A 107 -1.69 2.77 -16.85
N LEU A 108 -1.88 2.03 -17.94
CA LEU A 108 -1.56 0.60 -18.02
C LEU A 108 -0.08 0.28 -17.71
N GLU A 109 0.84 1.16 -18.09
CA GLU A 109 2.28 0.96 -17.83
C GLU A 109 2.61 0.88 -16.34
N LEU A 110 1.86 1.57 -15.48
CA LEU A 110 2.02 1.50 -14.03
C LEU A 110 1.70 0.10 -13.49
N HIS A 111 0.77 -0.60 -14.13
CA HIS A 111 0.41 -1.97 -13.74
C HIS A 111 1.39 -3.01 -14.30
N LYS A 112 1.81 -2.87 -15.55
CA LYS A 112 2.67 -3.86 -16.22
C LYS A 112 4.02 -4.06 -15.53
N LYS A 113 4.56 -3.00 -14.99
CA LYS A 113 5.89 -2.99 -14.38
C LYS A 113 5.88 -2.85 -12.86
N ASP A 114 4.76 -3.03 -12.24
CA ASP A 114 4.52 -2.86 -10.81
C ASP A 114 4.80 -1.44 -10.29
N THR A 115 3.83 -0.83 -9.66
CA THR A 115 3.96 0.47 -8.99
C THR A 115 3.37 0.36 -7.59
N LEU A 116 4.07 0.85 -6.59
CA LEU A 116 3.66 0.77 -5.20
C LEU A 116 3.73 2.11 -4.51
N PHE A 117 2.58 2.59 -4.06
CA PHE A 117 2.47 3.78 -3.23
C PHE A 117 2.22 3.41 -1.78
N GLY A 118 2.74 4.19 -0.86
CA GLY A 118 2.37 4.17 0.54
C GLY A 118 1.54 5.38 0.91
N GLY A 119 0.56 5.19 1.74
CA GLY A 119 -0.29 6.29 2.17
C GLY A 119 -1.24 5.92 3.30
N GLU A 120 -2.17 6.82 3.56
CA GLU A 120 -3.18 6.66 4.60
C GLU A 120 -4.58 6.93 4.06
N LEU A 121 -5.52 6.09 4.47
CA LEU A 121 -6.95 6.35 4.28
C LEU A 121 -7.47 7.22 5.40
N ILE A 122 -7.97 8.38 5.03
CA ILE A 122 -8.58 9.33 5.95
C ILE A 122 -10.02 9.60 5.57
N LYS A 123 -10.84 9.84 6.58
CA LYS A 123 -12.22 10.29 6.41
C LYS A 123 -12.29 11.78 6.66
N THR A 124 -12.79 12.53 5.69
CA THR A 124 -12.96 13.98 5.80
C THR A 124 -14.21 14.32 6.61
N ASN A 125 -14.33 15.59 7.04
CA ASN A 125 -15.51 16.08 7.76
C ASN A 125 -16.84 15.93 6.96
N ASN A 126 -16.75 15.84 5.63
CA ASN A 126 -17.89 15.63 4.73
C ASN A 126 -18.21 14.14 4.51
N ASN A 127 -17.72 13.24 5.37
CA ASN A 127 -17.87 11.78 5.22
C ASN A 127 -17.31 11.22 3.91
N LYS A 128 -16.39 11.92 3.27
CA LYS A 128 -15.67 11.42 2.09
C LYS A 128 -14.36 10.77 2.51
N TRP A 129 -14.00 9.72 1.83
CA TRP A 129 -12.72 9.05 2.01
C TRP A 129 -11.70 9.56 1.00
N LYS A 130 -10.47 9.74 1.48
CA LYS A 130 -9.30 10.09 0.67
C LYS A 130 -8.14 9.18 1.00
N PHE A 131 -7.43 8.76 -0.02
CA PHE A 131 -6.12 8.12 0.15
C PHE A 131 -5.03 9.16 -0.08
N VAL A 132 -4.32 9.47 1.00
CA VAL A 132 -3.24 10.46 0.98
C VAL A 132 -1.94 9.71 0.74
N ILE A 133 -1.39 9.86 -0.47
CA ILE A 133 -0.11 9.26 -0.84
C ILE A 133 1.02 10.13 -0.30
N TYR A 134 1.92 9.55 0.46
CA TYR A 134 3.11 10.25 0.96
C TYR A 134 4.41 9.53 0.64
N ASN A 135 4.36 8.33 0.08
CA ASN A 135 5.55 7.60 -0.30
C ASN A 135 5.35 6.85 -1.62
N LEU A 136 6.43 6.78 -2.39
CA LEU A 136 6.50 6.01 -3.62
C LEU A 136 7.64 5.00 -3.48
N TYR A 137 7.30 3.73 -3.32
CA TYR A 137 8.27 2.64 -3.15
C TYR A 137 8.77 2.10 -4.47
N LEU A 138 7.85 1.91 -5.41
CA LEU A 138 8.15 1.40 -6.74
C LEU A 138 7.47 2.28 -7.79
N TYR A 139 8.23 2.61 -8.81
CA TYR A 139 7.70 3.27 -9.99
C TYR A 139 8.08 2.49 -11.24
N CYS A 140 7.11 1.85 -11.88
CA CYS A 140 7.32 1.00 -13.05
C CYS A 140 8.44 -0.03 -12.83
N GLY A 141 8.43 -0.71 -11.69
CA GLY A 141 9.39 -1.75 -11.33
C GLY A 141 10.74 -1.28 -10.80
N GLU A 142 10.93 0.03 -10.67
CA GLU A 142 12.15 0.62 -10.11
C GLU A 142 11.93 1.08 -8.68
N ASP A 143 12.85 0.73 -7.80
CA ASP A 143 12.88 1.23 -6.43
C ASP A 143 13.16 2.74 -6.42
N LYS A 144 12.40 3.45 -5.67
CA LYS A 144 12.51 4.90 -5.47
C LYS A 144 12.68 5.21 -3.96
#